data_e747b895b946bcc1fe95ac542f137e72
#
_entry.id   e747b895b946bcc1fe95ac542f137e72
#
_cell.length_a   1.000
_cell.length_b   1.000
_cell.length_c   1.000
_cell.angle_alpha   90.00
_cell.angle_beta   90.00
_cell.angle_gamma   90.00
#
_symmetry.space_group_name_H-M   'P 1'
#
loop_
_entity.id
_entity.type
_entity.pdbx_description
1 polymer ?
#
loop_
_entity_poly.entity_id
_entity_poly.type
_entity_poly.pdbx_seq_one_letter_code
_entity_poly.pdbx_strand_id
1 'polypeptide(L)'
;MAEEIPVYLFTGFMDSGKTSLIKDTIFENDFANGSKGLIIMCEDGDVEYDMDKLKAANIQVAEIDSEDEFTAAKLNELNMQYLPEQVFIEYNGTWGIDKIIEAELPKGWVIVQSLATVDSTTFDLYMNNMRAMMQEQVFASDVVIFNRTDDDTDRGHLRRTIKNINRKAQIVYERKDGTIDERPEELPFDINQDVIELSDADYAIWYMDAMENYKKYDLSLIH
;
A
#
# COMPACT_ATOMS: atom_id res chain seq x y z
N MET A 1 18.84 -8.14 20.37
CA MET A 1 18.46 -7.99 18.97
C MET A 1 17.99 -6.53 18.85
N ALA A 2 18.31 -5.82 17.80
CA ALA A 2 17.72 -4.49 17.61
C ALA A 2 16.21 -4.72 17.42
N GLU A 3 15.40 -3.90 18.06
CA GLU A 3 13.94 -3.94 17.93
C GLU A 3 13.59 -3.60 16.48
N GLU A 4 12.76 -4.41 15.83
CA GLU A 4 12.30 -4.15 14.48
C GLU A 4 11.23 -3.06 14.51
N ILE A 5 11.33 -2.10 13.60
CA ILE A 5 10.39 -1.00 13.46
C ILE A 5 9.47 -1.33 12.28
N PRO A 6 8.19 -1.63 12.53
CA PRO A 6 7.26 -1.97 11.48
C PRO A 6 6.99 -0.77 10.57
N VAL A 7 7.02 -1.02 9.27
CA VAL A 7 6.67 -0.06 8.22
C VAL A 7 5.40 -0.54 7.52
N TYR A 8 4.40 0.32 7.48
CA TYR A 8 3.15 0.13 6.76
C TYR A 8 3.18 1.02 5.51
N LEU A 9 3.12 0.39 4.34
CA LEU A 9 3.20 1.07 3.05
C LEU A 9 1.81 1.22 2.46
N PHE A 10 1.39 2.45 2.19
CA PHE A 10 0.12 2.78 1.54
C PHE A 10 0.39 3.31 0.15
N THR A 11 -0.10 2.60 -0.85
CA THR A 11 -0.01 2.96 -2.27
C THR A 11 -1.40 3.20 -2.86
N GLY A 12 -1.47 3.71 -4.06
CA GLY A 12 -2.70 4.04 -4.75
C GLY A 12 -2.57 5.38 -5.47
N PHE A 13 -3.35 5.59 -6.51
CA PHE A 13 -3.34 6.86 -7.23
C PHE A 13 -3.83 8.03 -6.36
N MET A 14 -3.61 9.25 -6.86
CA MET A 14 -4.16 10.46 -6.22
C MET A 14 -5.66 10.28 -5.98
N ASP A 15 -6.15 10.78 -4.86
CA ASP A 15 -7.56 10.69 -4.43
C ASP A 15 -8.11 9.26 -4.28
N SER A 16 -7.27 8.24 -4.29
CA SER A 16 -7.69 6.85 -4.06
C SER A 16 -8.11 6.55 -2.61
N GLY A 17 -7.90 7.48 -1.68
CA GLY A 17 -8.29 7.35 -0.27
C GLY A 17 -7.18 6.89 0.67
N LYS A 18 -5.90 6.98 0.29
CA LYS A 18 -4.75 6.62 1.15
C LYS A 18 -4.78 7.32 2.50
N THR A 19 -4.87 8.66 2.48
CA THR A 19 -4.89 9.50 3.68
C THR A 19 -6.05 9.13 4.61
N SER A 20 -7.24 8.87 4.07
CA SER A 20 -8.41 8.44 4.84
C SER A 20 -8.14 7.10 5.51
N LEU A 21 -7.64 6.12 4.76
CA LEU A 21 -7.31 4.80 5.30
C LEU A 21 -6.25 4.87 6.42
N ILE A 22 -5.22 5.68 6.25
CA ILE A 22 -4.19 5.89 7.29
C ILE A 22 -4.83 6.50 8.55
N LYS A 23 -5.69 7.51 8.40
CA LYS A 23 -6.40 8.14 9.53
C LYS A 23 -7.29 7.15 10.26
N ASP A 24 -8.07 6.37 9.54
CA ASP A 24 -8.97 5.37 10.11
C ASP A 24 -8.18 4.27 10.82
N THR A 25 -7.08 3.81 10.23
CA THR A 25 -6.17 2.84 10.84
C THR A 25 -5.62 3.36 12.17
N ILE A 26 -5.15 4.61 12.21
CA ILE A 26 -4.51 5.20 13.38
C ILE A 26 -5.52 5.52 14.50
N PHE A 27 -6.68 6.10 14.14
CA PHE A 27 -7.58 6.68 15.13
C PHE A 27 -8.74 5.77 15.53
N GLU A 28 -9.28 4.97 14.60
CA GLU A 28 -10.47 4.18 14.90
C GLU A 28 -10.14 2.82 15.52
N ASN A 29 -8.99 2.25 15.17
CA ASN A 29 -8.64 0.91 15.63
C ASN A 29 -7.61 0.90 16.77
N ASP A 30 -7.28 2.07 17.35
CA ASP A 30 -6.24 2.21 18.39
C ASP A 30 -4.91 1.54 17.96
N PHE A 31 -4.69 1.48 16.67
CA PHE A 31 -3.58 0.74 16.06
C PHE A 31 -2.22 1.32 16.46
N ALA A 32 -2.16 2.63 16.62
CA ALA A 32 -0.95 3.31 17.07
C ALA A 32 -0.57 2.95 18.53
N ASN A 33 -1.53 2.50 19.32
CA ASN A 33 -1.36 1.98 20.69
C ASN A 33 -0.40 2.82 21.57
N GLY A 34 -0.38 4.15 21.34
CA GLY A 34 0.51 5.08 22.04
C GLY A 34 1.99 5.01 21.65
N SER A 35 2.38 4.12 20.75
CA SER A 35 3.74 4.03 20.19
C SER A 35 4.08 5.29 19.40
N LYS A 36 5.37 5.66 19.39
CA LYS A 36 5.83 6.81 18.64
C LYS A 36 5.79 6.55 17.14
N GLY A 37 4.80 7.13 16.47
CA GLY A 37 4.59 6.95 15.03
C GLY A 37 5.21 8.05 14.19
N LEU A 38 5.59 7.70 12.97
CA LEU A 38 6.00 8.63 11.92
C LEU A 38 5.17 8.36 10.66
N ILE A 39 4.44 9.37 10.19
CA ILE A 39 3.86 9.37 8.84
C ILE A 39 4.86 10.05 7.91
N ILE A 40 5.21 9.39 6.81
CA ILE A 40 5.98 9.98 5.72
C ILE A 40 5.00 10.21 4.56
N MET A 41 4.70 11.48 4.29
CA MET A 41 3.83 11.89 3.18
C MET A 41 4.69 12.11 1.94
N CYS A 42 4.35 11.42 0.86
CA CYS A 42 4.99 11.59 -0.44
C CYS A 42 4.03 12.20 -1.49
N GLU A 43 2.88 12.69 -1.06
CA GLU A 43 1.86 13.25 -1.94
C GLU A 43 1.07 14.34 -1.22
N ASP A 44 0.83 15.47 -1.89
CA ASP A 44 -0.12 16.49 -1.46
C ASP A 44 -1.52 16.07 -1.91
N GLY A 45 -2.38 15.66 -0.97
CA GLY A 45 -3.77 15.28 -1.23
C GLY A 45 -4.75 16.33 -0.71
N ASP A 46 -6.01 16.23 -1.16
CA ASP A 46 -7.12 17.12 -0.70
C ASP A 46 -7.49 16.89 0.78
N VAL A 47 -7.08 15.77 1.37
CA VAL A 47 -7.41 15.40 2.75
C VAL A 47 -6.23 15.70 3.68
N GLU A 48 -6.35 16.75 4.45
CA GLU A 48 -5.34 17.14 5.43
C GLU A 48 -5.39 16.29 6.71
N TYR A 49 -4.23 16.09 7.32
CA TYR A 49 -4.12 15.51 8.66
C TYR A 49 -4.45 16.54 9.73
N ASP A 50 -5.23 16.13 10.74
CA ASP A 50 -5.46 16.91 11.96
C ASP A 50 -4.21 16.79 12.86
N MET A 51 -3.34 17.79 12.79
CA MET A 51 -2.05 17.78 13.51
C MET A 51 -2.20 17.71 15.02
N ASP A 52 -3.30 18.24 15.59
CA ASP A 52 -3.54 18.17 17.03
C ASP A 52 -3.92 16.75 17.44
N LYS A 53 -4.73 16.06 16.63
CA LYS A 53 -5.06 14.65 16.86
C LYS A 53 -3.84 13.74 16.70
N LEU A 54 -3.03 13.94 15.66
CA LEU A 54 -1.80 13.17 15.46
C LEU A 54 -0.84 13.33 16.65
N LYS A 55 -0.66 14.56 17.12
CA LYS A 55 0.18 14.83 18.28
C LYS A 55 -0.38 14.17 19.55
N ALA A 56 -1.69 14.17 19.74
CA ALA A 56 -2.33 13.47 20.85
C ALA A 56 -2.13 11.95 20.78
N ALA A 57 -2.06 11.39 19.58
CA ALA A 57 -1.76 9.98 19.30
C ALA A 57 -0.26 9.65 19.30
N ASN A 58 0.63 10.60 19.65
CA ASN A 58 2.09 10.45 19.59
C ASN A 58 2.66 10.20 18.20
N ILE A 59 2.03 10.77 17.16
CA ILE A 59 2.41 10.61 15.76
C ILE A 59 2.92 11.94 15.21
N GLN A 60 4.04 11.86 14.49
CA GLN A 60 4.67 12.98 13.80
C GLN A 60 4.55 12.79 12.28
N VAL A 61 4.63 13.89 11.54
CA VAL A 61 4.55 13.88 10.08
C VAL A 61 5.83 14.45 9.50
N ALA A 62 6.34 13.83 8.46
CA ALA A 62 7.42 14.32 7.62
C ALA A 62 6.98 14.25 6.16
N GLU A 63 7.50 15.14 5.33
CA GLU A 63 7.17 15.25 3.92
C GLU A 63 8.39 14.90 3.07
N ILE A 64 8.14 14.24 1.94
CA ILE A 64 9.10 14.01 0.85
C ILE A 64 8.42 14.46 -0.44
N ASP A 65 8.84 15.62 -0.96
CA ASP A 65 8.12 16.34 -2.02
C ASP A 65 8.40 15.81 -3.42
N SER A 66 9.47 15.03 -3.60
CA SER A 66 9.83 14.50 -4.92
C SER A 66 10.37 13.08 -4.85
N GLU A 67 10.17 12.35 -5.96
CA GLU A 67 10.68 10.98 -6.11
C GLU A 67 12.19 10.88 -5.91
N ASP A 68 12.93 11.90 -6.37
CA ASP A 68 14.40 11.95 -6.25
C ASP A 68 14.87 12.13 -4.80
N GLU A 69 14.01 12.65 -3.91
CA GLU A 69 14.30 12.78 -2.48
C GLU A 69 14.02 11.50 -1.70
N PHE A 70 13.26 10.56 -2.27
CA PHE A 70 12.99 9.27 -1.63
C PHE A 70 14.23 8.37 -1.69
N THR A 71 15.18 8.63 -0.82
CA THR A 71 16.50 7.98 -0.79
C THR A 71 16.81 7.39 0.59
N ALA A 72 17.74 6.41 0.62
CA ALA A 72 18.27 5.86 1.86
C ALA A 72 18.80 6.95 2.81
N ALA A 73 19.45 7.98 2.27
CA ALA A 73 19.98 9.09 3.07
C ALA A 73 18.86 9.88 3.76
N LYS A 74 17.79 10.21 3.02
CA LYS A 74 16.64 10.95 3.55
C LYS A 74 15.87 10.12 4.59
N LEU A 75 15.64 8.85 4.30
CA LEU A 75 14.96 7.95 5.26
C LEU A 75 15.76 7.77 6.54
N ASN A 76 17.11 7.66 6.46
CA ASN A 76 17.96 7.61 7.64
C ASN A 76 17.98 8.94 8.43
N GLU A 77 17.94 10.09 7.74
CA GLU A 77 17.77 11.41 8.37
C GLU A 77 16.48 11.46 9.19
N LEU A 78 15.35 11.07 8.58
CA LEU A 78 14.04 11.03 9.24
C LEU A 78 14.05 10.04 10.43
N ASN A 79 14.66 8.87 10.28
CA ASN A 79 14.80 7.92 11.36
C ASN A 79 15.57 8.50 12.56
N MET A 80 16.67 9.20 12.31
CA MET A 80 17.47 9.83 13.37
C MET A 80 16.75 11.03 14.02
N GLN A 81 16.02 11.79 13.22
CA GLN A 81 15.31 12.99 13.70
C GLN A 81 14.10 12.61 14.56
N TYR A 82 13.32 11.63 14.11
CA TYR A 82 12.03 11.30 14.71
C TYR A 82 12.11 10.12 15.66
N LEU A 83 13.09 9.23 15.53
CA LEU A 83 13.23 8.00 16.34
C LEU A 83 11.89 7.25 16.47
N PRO A 84 11.25 6.86 15.35
CA PRO A 84 9.94 6.23 15.39
C PRO A 84 10.00 4.79 15.92
N GLU A 85 8.91 4.31 16.49
CA GLU A 85 8.68 2.92 16.87
C GLU A 85 7.79 2.21 15.83
N GLN A 86 7.13 2.99 14.96
CA GLN A 86 6.37 2.52 13.80
C GLN A 86 6.33 3.60 12.72
N VAL A 87 6.22 3.18 11.46
CA VAL A 87 6.25 4.10 10.31
C VAL A 87 5.10 3.80 9.36
N PHE A 88 4.43 4.85 8.90
CA PHE A 88 3.39 4.82 7.89
C PHE A 88 3.88 5.61 6.68
N ILE A 89 4.04 4.97 5.53
CA ILE A 89 4.47 5.65 4.30
C ILE A 89 3.25 5.83 3.41
N GLU A 90 2.82 7.07 3.23
CA GLU A 90 1.84 7.47 2.22
C GLU A 90 2.57 7.73 0.91
N TYR A 91 2.74 6.67 0.12
CA TYR A 91 3.55 6.72 -1.08
C TYR A 91 2.80 7.37 -2.25
N ASN A 92 3.52 8.16 -3.03
CA ASN A 92 2.94 8.80 -4.21
C ASN A 92 2.64 7.77 -5.30
N GLY A 93 1.37 7.70 -5.70
CA GLY A 93 0.89 6.71 -6.66
C GLY A 93 1.41 6.87 -8.10
N THR A 94 2.12 7.97 -8.38
CA THR A 94 2.75 8.20 -9.69
C THR A 94 4.23 7.89 -9.72
N TRP A 95 4.85 7.64 -8.57
CA TRP A 95 6.26 7.23 -8.49
C TRP A 95 6.40 5.73 -8.75
N GLY A 96 7.55 5.32 -9.30
CA GLY A 96 7.85 3.91 -9.50
C GLY A 96 7.94 3.16 -8.17
N ILE A 97 7.31 2.00 -8.09
CA ILE A 97 7.34 1.18 -6.87
C ILE A 97 8.74 0.60 -6.60
N ASP A 98 9.57 0.50 -7.64
CA ASP A 98 10.97 0.09 -7.57
C ASP A 98 11.80 1.03 -6.69
N LYS A 99 11.44 2.31 -6.58
CA LYS A 99 12.10 3.25 -5.68
C LYS A 99 12.07 2.83 -4.21
N ILE A 100 10.97 2.22 -3.77
CA ILE A 100 10.86 1.69 -2.40
C ILE A 100 11.81 0.51 -2.21
N ILE A 101 11.95 -0.34 -3.25
CA ILE A 101 12.82 -1.50 -3.24
C ILE A 101 14.30 -1.08 -3.31
N GLU A 102 14.60 -0.06 -4.13
CA GLU A 102 15.96 0.48 -4.31
C GLU A 102 16.40 1.37 -3.13
N ALA A 103 15.45 2.05 -2.49
CA ALA A 103 15.73 2.81 -1.28
C ALA A 103 16.01 1.83 -0.15
N GLU A 104 17.29 1.62 0.16
CA GLU A 104 17.69 0.86 1.34
C GLU A 104 17.03 1.48 2.59
N LEU A 105 16.10 0.76 3.19
CA LEU A 105 15.42 1.22 4.40
C LEU A 105 16.42 1.39 5.56
N PRO A 106 16.17 2.31 6.49
CA PRO A 106 16.97 2.44 7.70
C PRO A 106 17.08 1.11 8.45
N LYS A 107 18.21 0.89 9.09
CA LYS A 107 18.44 -0.35 9.84
C LYS A 107 17.37 -0.55 10.91
N GLY A 108 16.71 -1.69 10.86
CA GLY A 108 15.63 -2.05 11.78
C GLY A 108 14.22 -1.79 11.21
N TRP A 109 14.09 -0.99 10.15
CA TRP A 109 12.81 -0.82 9.48
C TRP A 109 12.48 -2.06 8.64
N VAL A 110 11.26 -2.58 8.80
CA VAL A 110 10.77 -3.75 8.06
C VAL A 110 9.38 -3.46 7.53
N ILE A 111 9.18 -3.57 6.23
CA ILE A 111 7.83 -3.49 5.65
C ILE A 111 7.08 -4.74 6.10
N VAL A 112 6.12 -4.56 6.97
CA VAL A 112 5.29 -5.64 7.52
C VAL A 112 3.98 -5.80 6.77
N GLN A 113 3.53 -4.74 6.09
CA GLN A 113 2.32 -4.76 5.29
C GLN A 113 2.35 -3.67 4.22
N SER A 114 1.90 -4.03 3.02
CA SER A 114 1.67 -3.11 1.91
C SER A 114 0.20 -3.12 1.50
N LEU A 115 -0.41 -1.93 1.41
CA LEU A 115 -1.83 -1.74 1.12
C LEU A 115 -1.99 -0.83 -0.10
N ALA A 116 -2.75 -1.29 -1.11
CA ALA A 116 -3.14 -0.44 -2.22
C ALA A 116 -4.60 -0.02 -2.08
N THR A 117 -4.85 1.30 -2.08
CA THR A 117 -6.21 1.85 -2.16
C THR A 117 -6.59 2.09 -3.62
N VAL A 118 -7.77 1.65 -3.99
CA VAL A 118 -8.28 1.75 -5.36
C VAL A 118 -9.73 2.24 -5.32
N ASP A 119 -9.98 3.36 -5.98
CA ASP A 119 -11.35 3.81 -6.22
C ASP A 119 -12.04 2.88 -7.23
N SER A 120 -13.05 2.15 -6.77
CA SER A 120 -13.78 1.19 -7.59
C SER A 120 -14.47 1.82 -8.80
N THR A 121 -14.81 3.10 -8.71
CA THR A 121 -15.51 3.83 -9.78
C THR A 121 -14.59 4.27 -10.91
N THR A 122 -13.29 4.39 -10.66
CA THR A 122 -12.27 4.83 -11.64
C THR A 122 -11.29 3.72 -12.02
N PHE A 123 -11.41 2.54 -11.43
CA PHE A 123 -10.49 1.41 -11.64
C PHE A 123 -10.27 1.08 -13.12
N ASP A 124 -11.33 0.89 -13.88
CA ASP A 124 -11.22 0.54 -15.30
C ASP A 124 -10.59 1.67 -16.13
N LEU A 125 -10.83 2.93 -15.74
CA LEU A 125 -10.19 4.07 -16.39
C LEU A 125 -8.66 4.00 -16.22
N TYR A 126 -8.18 3.74 -15.01
CA TYR A 126 -6.76 3.60 -14.74
C TYR A 126 -6.18 2.34 -15.38
N MET A 127 -6.88 1.21 -15.33
CA MET A 127 -6.46 -0.02 -16.00
C MET A 127 -6.34 0.13 -17.52
N ASN A 128 -7.11 1.02 -18.13
CA ASN A 128 -7.03 1.28 -19.57
C ASN A 128 -5.95 2.29 -19.96
N ASN A 129 -5.71 3.30 -19.11
CA ASN A 129 -4.83 4.43 -19.46
C ASN A 129 -3.45 4.38 -18.78
N MET A 130 -3.37 3.77 -17.59
CA MET A 130 -2.16 3.74 -16.75
C MET A 130 -1.90 2.32 -16.22
N ARG A 131 -2.11 1.33 -17.09
CA ARG A 131 -2.09 -0.09 -16.72
C ARG A 131 -0.82 -0.51 -16.00
N ALA A 132 0.35 -0.13 -16.51
CA ALA A 132 1.63 -0.53 -15.93
C ALA A 132 1.74 -0.09 -14.47
N MET A 133 1.46 1.18 -14.19
CA MET A 133 1.53 1.73 -12.84
C MET A 133 0.51 1.06 -11.89
N MET A 134 -0.73 0.83 -12.36
CA MET A 134 -1.73 0.11 -11.56
C MET A 134 -1.28 -1.31 -11.27
N GLN A 135 -0.72 -2.00 -12.25
CA GLN A 135 -0.22 -3.36 -12.07
C GLN A 135 0.94 -3.43 -11.08
N GLU A 136 1.87 -2.48 -11.13
CA GLU A 136 2.99 -2.39 -10.17
C GLU A 136 2.50 -2.23 -8.74
N GLN A 137 1.56 -1.30 -8.50
CA GLN A 137 1.01 -1.07 -7.18
C GLN A 137 0.26 -2.29 -6.65
N VAL A 138 -0.59 -2.90 -7.46
CA VAL A 138 -1.33 -4.12 -7.09
C VAL A 138 -0.38 -5.28 -6.84
N PHE A 139 0.65 -5.43 -7.69
CA PHE A 139 1.63 -6.49 -7.56
C PHE A 139 2.41 -6.42 -6.25
N ALA A 140 2.80 -5.21 -5.83
CA ALA A 140 3.56 -4.95 -4.62
C ALA A 140 2.71 -4.94 -3.33
N SER A 141 1.39 -5.20 -3.42
CA SER A 141 0.48 -5.06 -2.27
C SER A 141 0.06 -6.41 -1.69
N ASP A 142 0.06 -6.50 -0.36
CA ASP A 142 -0.52 -7.63 0.38
C ASP A 142 -2.05 -7.53 0.40
N VAL A 143 -2.56 -6.29 0.48
CA VAL A 143 -4.00 -6.01 0.54
C VAL A 143 -4.35 -4.96 -0.50
N VAL A 144 -5.40 -5.22 -1.29
CA VAL A 144 -6.02 -4.24 -2.20
C VAL A 144 -7.39 -3.87 -1.66
N ILE A 145 -7.57 -2.60 -1.36
CA ILE A 145 -8.82 -2.07 -0.81
C ILE A 145 -9.54 -1.30 -1.91
N PHE A 146 -10.65 -1.86 -2.39
CA PHE A 146 -11.57 -1.14 -3.25
C PHE A 146 -12.53 -0.33 -2.41
N ASN A 147 -12.37 0.97 -2.41
CA ASN A 147 -13.31 1.87 -1.74
C ASN A 147 -14.41 2.37 -2.69
N ARG A 148 -15.36 3.14 -2.12
CA ARG A 148 -16.50 3.73 -2.83
C ARG A 148 -17.36 2.71 -3.57
N THR A 149 -17.38 1.45 -3.09
CA THR A 149 -18.20 0.39 -3.65
C THR A 149 -19.68 0.58 -3.29
N ASP A 150 -20.55 -0.01 -4.09
CA ASP A 150 -22.00 -0.09 -3.86
C ASP A 150 -22.57 -1.42 -4.38
N ASP A 151 -23.89 -1.53 -4.41
CA ASP A 151 -24.55 -2.76 -4.84
C ASP A 151 -24.42 -3.05 -6.34
N ASP A 152 -24.14 -2.00 -7.15
CA ASP A 152 -23.95 -2.11 -8.60
C ASP A 152 -22.48 -2.41 -8.98
N THR A 153 -21.55 -2.40 -8.03
CA THR A 153 -20.13 -2.65 -8.27
C THR A 153 -19.91 -4.11 -8.70
N ASP A 154 -19.33 -4.32 -9.91
CA ASP A 154 -18.95 -5.67 -10.39
C ASP A 154 -17.69 -6.19 -9.68
N ARG A 155 -17.88 -6.69 -8.46
CA ARG A 155 -16.79 -7.26 -7.64
C ARG A 155 -16.13 -8.46 -8.30
N GLY A 156 -16.90 -9.22 -9.08
CA GLY A 156 -16.38 -10.37 -9.82
C GLY A 156 -15.33 -9.94 -10.85
N HIS A 157 -15.58 -8.84 -11.57
CA HIS A 157 -14.63 -8.24 -12.51
C HIS A 157 -13.39 -7.70 -11.77
N LEU A 158 -13.59 -6.88 -10.73
CA LEU A 158 -12.49 -6.32 -9.94
C LEU A 158 -11.60 -7.43 -9.39
N ARG A 159 -12.19 -8.44 -8.75
CA ARG A 159 -11.47 -9.57 -8.19
C ARG A 159 -10.65 -10.33 -9.25
N ARG A 160 -11.28 -10.69 -10.38
CA ARG A 160 -10.57 -11.42 -11.45
C ARG A 160 -9.37 -10.63 -11.94
N THR A 161 -9.53 -9.33 -12.12
CA THR A 161 -8.45 -8.45 -12.58
C THR A 161 -7.30 -8.42 -11.59
N ILE A 162 -7.58 -8.19 -10.29
CA ILE A 162 -6.53 -8.20 -9.26
C ILE A 162 -5.84 -9.56 -9.16
N LYS A 163 -6.61 -10.66 -9.12
CA LYS A 163 -6.03 -12.01 -8.99
C LYS A 163 -5.22 -12.45 -10.21
N ASN A 164 -5.44 -11.86 -11.38
CA ASN A 164 -4.58 -12.06 -12.55
C ASN A 164 -3.23 -11.35 -12.41
N ILE A 165 -3.16 -10.26 -11.64
CA ILE A 165 -1.93 -9.50 -11.38
C ILE A 165 -1.23 -10.07 -10.15
N ASN A 166 -1.95 -10.20 -9.04
CA ASN A 166 -1.44 -10.68 -7.76
C ASN A 166 -2.42 -11.69 -7.12
N ARG A 167 -2.11 -12.96 -7.25
CA ARG A 167 -2.97 -14.05 -6.72
C ARG A 167 -3.05 -14.05 -5.19
N LYS A 168 -2.01 -13.55 -4.52
CA LYS A 168 -1.90 -13.57 -3.06
C LYS A 168 -2.59 -12.39 -2.40
N ALA A 169 -2.72 -11.25 -3.09
CA ALA A 169 -3.31 -10.06 -2.50
C ALA A 169 -4.69 -10.36 -1.92
N GLN A 170 -4.90 -10.02 -0.67
CA GLN A 170 -6.22 -9.97 -0.08
C GLN A 170 -7.02 -8.83 -0.72
N ILE A 171 -8.32 -9.00 -0.88
CA ILE A 171 -9.16 -7.97 -1.48
C ILE A 171 -10.24 -7.60 -0.47
N VAL A 172 -10.31 -6.31 -0.17
CA VAL A 172 -11.31 -5.73 0.74
C VAL A 172 -12.19 -4.78 -0.07
N TYR A 173 -13.47 -4.80 0.19
CA TYR A 173 -14.43 -3.88 -0.41
C TYR A 173 -15.00 -2.98 0.67
N GLU A 174 -14.77 -1.68 0.53
CA GLU A 174 -15.29 -0.64 1.41
C GLU A 174 -16.41 0.12 0.68
N ARG A 175 -17.53 0.27 1.32
CA ARG A 175 -18.67 1.03 0.80
C ARG A 175 -18.44 2.53 0.91
N LYS A 176 -19.27 3.30 0.19
CA LYS A 176 -19.25 4.78 0.22
C LYS A 176 -19.46 5.37 1.61
N ASP A 177 -20.08 4.62 2.52
CA ASP A 177 -20.31 5.02 3.92
C ASP A 177 -19.18 4.59 4.88
N GLY A 178 -18.09 4.02 4.35
CA GLY A 178 -16.94 3.54 5.11
C GLY A 178 -17.12 2.14 5.69
N THR A 179 -18.28 1.49 5.50
CA THR A 179 -18.46 0.13 5.99
C THR A 179 -17.75 -0.90 5.11
N ILE A 180 -17.12 -1.87 5.75
CA ILE A 180 -16.51 -3.01 5.04
C ILE A 180 -17.61 -3.98 4.62
N ASP A 181 -17.59 -4.40 3.39
CA ASP A 181 -18.55 -5.35 2.85
C ASP A 181 -18.02 -6.78 2.99
N GLU A 182 -18.61 -7.51 3.93
CA GLU A 182 -18.23 -8.87 4.30
C GLU A 182 -19.16 -9.93 3.66
N ARG A 183 -19.65 -9.73 2.42
CA ARG A 183 -20.51 -10.73 1.76
C ARG A 183 -19.69 -11.93 1.23
N PRO A 184 -19.50 -13.00 2.01
CA PRO A 184 -18.66 -14.13 1.64
C PRO A 184 -19.22 -14.95 0.46
N GLU A 185 -20.55 -14.98 0.29
CA GLU A 185 -21.22 -15.71 -0.79
C GLU A 185 -20.94 -15.17 -2.20
N GLU A 186 -20.44 -13.93 -2.31
CA GLU A 186 -20.04 -13.34 -3.58
C GLU A 186 -18.56 -13.61 -3.91
N LEU A 187 -17.84 -14.25 -3.04
CA LEU A 187 -16.44 -14.62 -3.22
C LEU A 187 -16.37 -16.04 -3.82
N PRO A 188 -16.15 -16.20 -5.14
CA PRO A 188 -16.13 -17.53 -5.78
C PRO A 188 -14.87 -18.36 -5.40
N PHE A 189 -14.07 -17.92 -4.44
CA PHE A 189 -12.92 -18.64 -3.92
C PHE A 189 -13.01 -18.74 -2.41
N ASP A 190 -12.77 -19.94 -1.91
CA ASP A 190 -12.51 -20.16 -0.48
C ASP A 190 -11.13 -19.61 -0.17
N ILE A 191 -11.09 -18.47 0.52
CA ILE A 191 -9.84 -17.81 0.96
C ILE A 191 -8.96 -18.79 1.75
N ASN A 192 -9.56 -19.79 2.38
CA ASN A 192 -8.85 -20.79 3.18
C ASN A 192 -8.27 -21.95 2.36
N GLN A 193 -8.72 -22.15 1.11
CA GLN A 193 -8.26 -23.27 0.28
C GLN A 193 -7.16 -22.90 -0.71
N ASP A 194 -7.06 -21.62 -1.10
CA ASP A 194 -6.10 -21.14 -2.11
C ASP A 194 -4.87 -20.41 -1.51
N VAL A 195 -4.79 -20.28 -0.21
CA VAL A 195 -3.58 -19.81 0.48
C VAL A 195 -2.62 -20.99 0.57
N ILE A 196 -1.79 -21.16 -0.46
CA ILE A 196 -0.54 -21.90 -0.28
C ILE A 196 0.27 -21.06 0.71
N GLU A 197 0.40 -21.53 1.94
CA GLU A 197 1.40 -21.02 2.89
C GLU A 197 2.77 -21.21 2.27
N LEU A 198 3.24 -20.19 1.56
CA LEU A 198 4.63 -20.16 1.13
C LEU A 198 5.46 -19.76 2.34
N SER A 199 6.54 -20.48 2.58
CA SER A 199 7.55 -20.02 3.54
C SER A 199 8.11 -18.67 3.11
N ASP A 200 8.64 -17.87 4.03
CA ASP A 200 9.26 -16.56 3.72
C ASP A 200 10.32 -16.67 2.61
N ALA A 201 11.02 -17.80 2.54
CA ALA A 201 11.99 -18.09 1.49
C ALA A 201 11.33 -18.30 0.11
N ASP A 202 10.19 -18.99 0.06
CA ASP A 202 9.44 -19.21 -1.18
C ASP A 202 8.80 -17.92 -1.66
N TYR A 203 8.39 -17.03 -0.74
CA TYR A 203 7.87 -15.69 -1.07
C TYR A 203 8.98 -14.83 -1.70
N ALA A 204 10.16 -14.80 -1.12
CA ALA A 204 11.29 -14.02 -1.65
C ALA A 204 11.71 -14.52 -3.05
N ILE A 205 11.77 -15.84 -3.26
CA ILE A 205 12.10 -16.43 -4.56
C ILE A 205 11.03 -16.09 -5.59
N TRP A 206 9.76 -16.24 -5.23
CA TRP A 206 8.64 -15.90 -6.11
C TRP A 206 8.63 -14.40 -6.48
N TYR A 207 8.91 -13.52 -5.52
CA TYR A 207 8.99 -12.08 -5.73
C TYR A 207 10.14 -11.72 -6.69
N MET A 208 11.31 -12.32 -6.50
CA MET A 208 12.46 -12.11 -7.37
C MET A 208 12.20 -12.64 -8.79
N ASP A 209 11.60 -13.82 -8.94
CA ASP A 209 11.22 -14.40 -10.23
C ASP A 209 10.16 -13.54 -10.94
N ALA A 210 9.21 -13.00 -10.22
CA ALA A 210 8.17 -12.14 -10.75
C ALA A 210 8.75 -10.80 -11.22
N MET A 211 9.69 -10.20 -10.47
CA MET A 211 10.38 -8.97 -10.85
C MET A 211 11.34 -9.18 -12.02
N GLU A 212 12.02 -10.32 -12.12
CA GLU A 212 12.85 -10.67 -13.27
C GLU A 212 12.02 -10.87 -14.56
N ASN A 213 10.86 -11.50 -14.44
CA ASN A 213 9.93 -11.65 -15.54
C ASN A 213 9.32 -10.32 -15.96
N TYR A 214 8.99 -9.44 -15.02
CA TYR A 214 8.51 -8.09 -15.30
C TYR A 214 9.54 -7.27 -16.07
N LYS A 215 10.79 -7.24 -15.64
CA LYS A 215 11.89 -6.57 -16.35
C LYS A 215 12.11 -7.12 -17.79
N LYS A 216 11.86 -8.40 -18.02
CA LYS A 216 11.91 -9.01 -19.36
C LYS A 216 10.78 -8.55 -20.29
N TYR A 217 9.60 -8.30 -19.76
CA TYR A 217 8.44 -7.84 -20.55
C TYR A 217 8.56 -6.36 -20.91
N ASP A 218 9.13 -5.54 -20.04
CA ASP A 218 9.29 -4.10 -20.28
C ASP A 218 10.34 -3.81 -21.36
N LEU A 219 11.40 -4.60 -21.46
CA LEU A 219 12.43 -4.48 -22.48
C LEU A 219 11.97 -4.90 -23.89
N SER A 220 10.82 -5.59 -24.03
CA SER A 220 10.29 -6.01 -25.33
C SER A 220 9.37 -4.97 -25.99
N LEU A 221 9.00 -3.90 -25.30
CA LEU A 221 8.14 -2.82 -25.80
C LEU A 221 8.91 -1.57 -26.26
N ILE A 222 10.26 -1.58 -26.23
CA ILE A 222 11.14 -0.45 -26.63
C ILE A 222 11.85 -0.73 -27.98
N HIS A 223 11.27 -1.55 -28.85
CA HIS A 223 11.76 -1.71 -30.21
C HIS A 223 10.66 -1.54 -31.24
#